data_181de0f3d0beb955bbdad7ad815a378c
#
_entry.id   181de0f3d0beb955bbdad7ad815a378c
#
_cell.length_a   1.000
_cell.length_b   1.000
_cell.length_c   1.000
_cell.angle_alpha   90.00
_cell.angle_beta   90.00
_cell.angle_gamma   90.00
#
_symmetry.space_group_name_H-M   'P 1'
#
loop_
_entity.id
_entity.type
_entity.pdbx_description
1 polymer ?
#
loop_
_entity_poly.entity_id
_entity_poly.type
_entity_poly.pdbx_seq_one_letter_code
_entity_poly.pdbx_strand_id
1 'polypeptide(L)'
;MNNVSLLIPKQQHPTWTPELDEIEPAISELVEIPLLGFITAGQPIERIENHDSIKVPSHMVRKNTYALKVQGHSMIDDNIQDGDVIIVEKQLSAENGQSVVALINNEQVTLKKFYIEADGIRLQPANPDMEPIILKNEEVQVLGIVSGVIRNFE
;
A
#
# COMPACT_ATOMS: atom_id res chain seq x y z
N MET A 1 -37.20 -37.40 4.04
CA MET A 1 -36.86 -36.99 3.71
C MET A 1 -36.35 -36.07 3.61
N ASN A 2 -35.67 -35.79 3.58
CA ASN A 2 -35.31 -34.84 3.48
C ASN A 2 -34.97 -34.24 2.40
N ASN A 3 -34.95 -33.88 2.12
CA ASN A 3 -35.11 -32.96 1.08
C ASN A 3 -34.34 -31.76 1.24
N VAL A 4 -33.12 -31.87 1.62
CA VAL A 4 -32.23 -30.74 1.80
C VAL A 4 -32.11 -29.98 0.50
N SER A 5 -32.11 -30.67 -0.60
CA SER A 5 -32.06 -30.02 -1.91
C SER A 5 -33.29 -29.19 -2.21
N LEU A 6 -34.40 -29.49 -1.54
CA LEU A 6 -35.62 -28.69 -1.71
C LEU A 6 -35.64 -27.50 -0.79
N LEU A 7 -34.87 -27.54 0.27
CA LEU A 7 -34.77 -26.42 1.17
C LEU A 7 -33.86 -25.29 0.64
N ILE A 8 -33.15 -25.61 -0.39
CA ILE A 8 -32.33 -24.60 -1.08
C ILE A 8 -32.82 -24.53 -2.51
N PRO A 9 -33.92 -23.84 -2.74
CA PRO A 9 -34.48 -23.78 -4.07
C PRO A 9 -33.62 -22.89 -4.94
N LYS A 10 -32.83 -23.53 -5.73
CA LYS A 10 -31.92 -22.82 -6.61
C LYS A 10 -32.61 -21.85 -7.54
N GLN A 11 -33.86 -22.18 -7.87
CA GLN A 11 -34.61 -21.40 -8.87
C GLN A 11 -35.37 -20.26 -8.26
N GLN A 12 -35.52 -20.26 -6.96
CA GLN A 12 -36.38 -19.28 -6.31
C GLN A 12 -35.61 -18.10 -5.76
N HIS A 13 -34.32 -18.24 -5.68
CA HIS A 13 -33.49 -17.12 -5.29
C HIS A 13 -33.00 -16.42 -6.52
N PRO A 14 -33.26 -15.11 -6.62
CA PRO A 14 -32.53 -14.36 -7.61
C PRO A 14 -31.06 -14.46 -7.27
N THR A 15 -30.42 -15.40 -7.92
CA THR A 15 -28.98 -15.43 -7.86
C THR A 15 -28.47 -14.15 -8.48
N TRP A 16 -27.73 -13.41 -7.69
CA TRP A 16 -27.02 -12.29 -8.23
C TRP A 16 -25.96 -12.84 -9.18
N THR A 17 -26.19 -12.68 -10.44
CA THR A 17 -25.18 -12.92 -11.46
C THR A 17 -24.85 -11.58 -12.07
N PRO A 18 -23.61 -11.14 -11.97
CA PRO A 18 -23.26 -9.93 -12.67
C PRO A 18 -23.41 -10.14 -14.17
N GLU A 19 -24.12 -9.24 -14.81
CA GLU A 19 -24.26 -9.26 -16.25
C GLU A 19 -22.97 -8.76 -16.90
N LEU A 20 -21.97 -9.60 -16.85
CA LEU A 20 -20.63 -9.23 -17.28
C LEU A 20 -20.51 -8.92 -18.76
N ASP A 21 -21.44 -9.47 -19.56
CA ASP A 21 -21.42 -9.26 -21.00
C ASP A 21 -21.85 -7.85 -21.40
N GLU A 22 -22.55 -7.16 -20.54
CA GLU A 22 -23.00 -5.80 -20.77
C GLU A 22 -22.08 -4.76 -20.15
N ILE A 23 -21.20 -5.21 -19.28
CA ILE A 23 -20.15 -4.35 -18.78
C ILE A 23 -19.06 -4.36 -19.83
N GLU A 24 -19.17 -3.45 -20.79
CA GLU A 24 -17.97 -3.08 -21.48
C GLU A 24 -16.95 -2.79 -20.41
N PRO A 25 -15.78 -3.45 -20.46
CA PRO A 25 -14.74 -3.02 -19.56
C PRO A 25 -14.60 -1.53 -19.81
N ALA A 26 -15.19 -0.75 -18.93
CA ALA A 26 -14.79 0.62 -18.79
C ALA A 26 -13.31 0.48 -18.63
N ILE A 27 -12.62 0.66 -19.71
CA ILE A 27 -11.20 0.62 -19.74
C ILE A 27 -10.80 1.74 -18.82
N SER A 28 -10.74 1.40 -17.54
CA SER A 28 -9.97 2.22 -16.65
C SER A 28 -8.63 2.25 -17.30
N GLU A 29 -8.32 3.35 -17.88
CA GLU A 29 -7.01 3.56 -18.45
C GLU A 29 -6.00 3.15 -17.42
N LEU A 30 -5.18 2.20 -17.78
CA LEU A 30 -4.03 1.82 -16.99
C LEU A 30 -2.91 2.79 -17.32
N VAL A 31 -2.31 3.34 -16.31
CA VAL A 31 -1.21 4.28 -16.42
C VAL A 31 0.04 3.61 -15.89
N GLU A 32 1.13 3.75 -16.61
CA GLU A 32 2.41 3.26 -16.13
C GLU A 32 3.01 4.26 -15.14
N ILE A 33 3.42 3.74 -13.98
CA ILE A 33 4.18 4.49 -13.00
C ILE A 33 5.50 3.76 -12.71
N PRO A 34 6.55 4.48 -12.32
CA PRO A 34 7.82 3.82 -12.04
C PRO A 34 7.74 2.96 -10.78
N LEU A 35 8.31 1.77 -10.86
CA LEU A 35 8.56 0.90 -9.71
C LEU A 35 10.01 1.11 -9.31
N LEU A 36 10.23 1.82 -8.21
CA LEU A 36 11.56 2.31 -7.85
C LEU A 36 12.41 1.31 -7.07
N GLY A 37 11.79 0.27 -6.52
CA GLY A 37 12.53 -0.76 -5.81
C GLY A 37 11.73 -1.41 -4.71
N PHE A 38 12.45 -2.00 -3.77
CA PHE A 38 11.87 -2.67 -2.62
C PHE A 38 12.01 -1.80 -1.39
N ILE A 39 11.02 -1.83 -0.52
CA ILE A 39 11.09 -1.17 0.78
C ILE A 39 11.01 -2.23 1.87
N THR A 40 11.98 -2.22 2.77
CA THR A 40 12.03 -3.08 3.95
C THR A 40 12.13 -2.22 5.19
N ALA A 41 11.67 -2.76 6.29
CA ALA A 41 11.79 -2.07 7.56
C ALA A 41 13.27 -1.89 7.93
N GLY A 42 13.70 -0.63 8.05
CA GLY A 42 15.03 -0.29 8.55
C GLY A 42 16.18 -0.56 7.60
N GLN A 43 15.94 -0.80 6.33
CA GLN A 43 16.99 -1.00 5.34
C GLN A 43 16.88 -0.01 4.19
N PRO A 44 18.01 0.33 3.55
CA PRO A 44 17.98 1.20 2.38
C PRO A 44 17.15 0.59 1.27
N ILE A 45 16.51 1.44 0.48
CA ILE A 45 15.81 0.99 -0.72
C ILE A 45 16.86 0.43 -1.68
N GLU A 46 16.68 -0.84 -2.02
CA GLU A 46 17.42 -1.41 -3.12
C GLU A 46 16.85 -0.87 -4.42
N ARG A 47 17.65 -0.11 -5.13
CA ARG A 47 17.26 0.40 -6.44
C ARG A 47 17.25 -0.74 -7.43
N ILE A 48 16.16 -0.87 -8.16
CA ILE A 48 16.12 -1.71 -9.33
C ILE A 48 16.86 -0.94 -10.43
N GLU A 49 17.98 -1.48 -10.88
CA GLU A 49 18.85 -0.78 -11.85
C GLU A 49 18.18 -0.56 -13.20
N ASN A 50 17.27 -1.41 -13.58
CA ASN A 50 16.44 -1.23 -14.77
C ASN A 50 15.09 -0.72 -14.30
N HIS A 51 14.79 0.52 -14.64
CA HIS A 51 13.54 1.18 -14.27
C HIS A 51 12.34 0.33 -14.68
N ASP A 52 11.92 -0.54 -13.78
CA ASP A 52 10.68 -1.25 -13.96
C ASP A 52 9.52 -0.27 -13.82
N SER A 53 8.47 -0.57 -14.49
CA SER A 53 7.23 0.15 -14.36
C SER A 53 6.11 -0.83 -14.01
N ILE A 54 5.05 -0.31 -13.46
CA ILE A 54 3.85 -1.07 -13.19
C ILE A 54 2.66 -0.30 -13.72
N LYS A 55 1.70 -1.01 -14.30
CA LYS A 55 0.46 -0.43 -14.77
C LYS A 55 -0.56 -0.44 -13.66
N VAL A 56 -1.10 0.71 -13.35
CA VAL A 56 -2.09 0.89 -12.30
C VAL A 56 -3.31 1.63 -12.83
N PRO A 57 -4.49 1.44 -12.23
CA PRO A 57 -5.67 2.20 -12.63
C PRO A 57 -5.43 3.71 -12.52
N SER A 58 -5.92 4.45 -13.50
CA SER A 58 -5.67 5.89 -13.58
C SER A 58 -6.15 6.66 -12.36
N HIS A 59 -7.22 6.19 -11.72
CA HIS A 59 -7.75 6.87 -10.52
C HIS A 59 -6.81 6.78 -9.31
N MET A 60 -5.82 5.88 -9.35
CA MET A 60 -4.80 5.75 -8.29
C MET A 60 -3.59 6.63 -8.54
N VAL A 61 -3.52 7.28 -9.70
CA VAL A 61 -2.34 8.04 -10.09
C VAL A 61 -2.60 9.52 -9.86
N ARG A 62 -1.69 10.14 -9.13
CA ARG A 62 -1.64 11.57 -8.95
C ARG A 62 -0.29 12.08 -9.46
N LYS A 63 -0.11 13.38 -9.41
CA LYS A 63 1.17 13.97 -9.80
C LYS A 63 2.29 13.41 -8.93
N ASN A 64 3.37 12.98 -9.56
CA ASN A 64 4.54 12.43 -8.85
C ASN A 64 4.23 11.15 -8.06
N THR A 65 3.50 10.24 -8.69
CA THR A 65 3.20 8.92 -8.13
C THR A 65 4.28 7.91 -8.55
N TYR A 66 4.68 7.09 -7.60
CA TYR A 66 5.59 5.99 -7.85
C TYR A 66 5.18 4.76 -7.03
N ALA A 67 5.78 3.63 -7.32
CA ALA A 67 5.49 2.37 -6.63
C ALA A 67 6.73 1.80 -5.97
N LEU A 68 6.50 1.07 -4.89
CA LEU A 68 7.53 0.29 -4.19
C LEU A 68 6.96 -1.08 -3.85
N LYS A 69 7.80 -2.09 -3.90
CA LYS A 69 7.42 -3.43 -3.46
C LYS A 69 7.80 -3.63 -2.00
N VAL A 70 6.85 -4.13 -1.21
CA VAL A 70 7.02 -4.28 0.23
C VAL A 70 7.68 -5.61 0.55
N GLN A 71 8.68 -5.55 1.41
CA GLN A 71 9.31 -6.72 2.02
C GLN A 71 9.18 -6.62 3.54
N GLY A 72 8.77 -7.72 4.17
CA GLY A 72 8.65 -7.78 5.61
C GLY A 72 7.23 -7.48 6.12
N HIS A 73 7.11 -7.36 7.43
CA HIS A 73 5.81 -7.39 8.12
C HIS A 73 5.57 -6.19 9.04
N SER A 74 6.30 -5.10 8.87
CA SER A 74 6.20 -3.95 9.77
C SER A 74 4.83 -3.27 9.75
N MET A 75 4.04 -3.51 8.72
CA MET A 75 2.73 -2.87 8.53
C MET A 75 1.60 -3.88 8.39
N ILE A 76 1.75 -5.07 8.97
CA ILE A 76 0.79 -6.17 8.80
C ILE A 76 -0.59 -5.84 9.36
N ASP A 77 -0.67 -5.09 10.47
CA ASP A 77 -1.94 -4.72 11.08
C ASP A 77 -2.70 -3.67 10.27
N ASP A 78 -2.03 -2.97 9.38
CA ASP A 78 -2.65 -2.07 8.41
C ASP A 78 -2.93 -2.77 7.08
N ASN A 79 -2.84 -4.08 7.08
CA ASN A 79 -3.10 -4.91 5.90
C ASN A 79 -2.16 -4.59 4.73
N ILE A 80 -0.93 -4.22 5.03
CA ILE A 80 0.16 -4.12 4.07
C ILE A 80 1.09 -5.29 4.33
N GLN A 81 1.18 -6.20 3.37
CA GLN A 81 1.85 -7.49 3.55
C GLN A 81 3.10 -7.58 2.68
N ASP A 82 3.96 -8.51 3.06
CA ASP A 82 5.11 -8.86 2.24
C ASP A 82 4.66 -9.20 0.81
N GLY A 83 5.34 -8.64 -0.17
CA GLY A 83 5.03 -8.86 -1.58
C GLY A 83 4.04 -7.86 -2.18
N ASP A 84 3.37 -7.07 -1.36
CA ASP A 84 2.46 -6.03 -1.86
C ASP A 84 3.23 -4.96 -2.63
N VAL A 85 2.54 -4.33 -3.57
CA VAL A 85 3.02 -3.11 -4.21
C VAL A 85 2.27 -1.94 -3.62
N ILE A 86 2.98 -1.00 -3.04
CA ILE A 86 2.38 0.24 -2.54
C ILE A 86 2.51 1.32 -3.60
N ILE A 87 1.45 2.10 -3.71
CA ILE A 87 1.40 3.29 -4.55
C ILE A 87 1.67 4.48 -3.64
N VAL A 88 2.67 5.26 -3.99
CA VAL A 88 3.15 6.35 -3.16
C VAL A 88 3.00 7.67 -3.91
N GLU A 89 2.37 8.62 -3.28
CA GLU A 89 2.30 9.99 -3.75
C GLU A 89 3.43 10.78 -3.08
N LYS A 90 4.31 11.36 -3.89
CA LYS A 90 5.42 12.13 -3.36
C LYS A 90 4.90 13.38 -2.68
N GLN A 91 5.14 13.49 -1.39
CA GLN A 91 4.82 14.66 -0.57
C GLN A 91 5.92 14.87 0.46
N LEU A 92 6.14 16.11 0.85
CA LEU A 92 7.16 16.48 1.81
C LEU A 92 6.64 16.53 3.25
N SER A 93 5.33 16.43 3.43
CA SER A 93 4.68 16.46 4.75
C SER A 93 3.60 15.39 4.84
N ALA A 94 3.26 15.02 6.05
CA ALA A 94 2.24 14.04 6.33
C ALA A 94 1.39 14.44 7.52
N GLU A 95 0.21 13.85 7.61
CA GLU A 95 -0.70 14.03 8.74
C GLU A 95 -0.65 12.81 9.66
N ASN A 96 -1.05 13.01 10.90
CA ASN A 96 -1.09 11.94 11.88
C ASN A 96 -1.91 10.75 11.38
N GLY A 97 -1.33 9.56 11.51
CA GLY A 97 -1.99 8.32 11.15
C GLY A 97 -1.81 7.90 9.71
N GLN A 98 -1.21 8.72 8.87
CA GLN A 98 -0.91 8.31 7.49
C GLN A 98 0.26 7.35 7.44
N SER A 99 0.21 6.40 6.50
CA SER A 99 1.34 5.53 6.21
C SER A 99 2.27 6.25 5.26
N VAL A 100 3.53 6.36 5.65
CA VAL A 100 4.52 7.13 4.91
C VAL A 100 5.74 6.31 4.57
N VAL A 101 6.38 6.72 3.50
CA VAL A 101 7.76 6.34 3.19
C VAL A 101 8.64 7.45 3.76
N ALA A 102 9.49 7.10 4.69
CA ALA A 102 10.32 8.06 5.41
C ALA A 102 11.79 7.71 5.31
N LEU A 103 12.61 8.75 5.16
CA LEU A 103 14.06 8.64 5.20
C LEU A 103 14.54 9.06 6.59
N ILE A 104 15.29 8.21 7.25
CA ILE A 104 15.81 8.42 8.60
C ILE A 104 17.30 8.69 8.52
N ASN A 105 17.73 9.81 9.06
CA ASN A 105 19.16 10.20 9.14
C ASN A 105 19.89 10.12 7.80
N ASN A 106 19.18 10.39 6.71
CA ASN A 106 19.69 10.34 5.33
C ASN A 106 20.24 8.96 4.91
N GLU A 107 19.96 7.89 5.66
CA GLU A 107 20.52 6.57 5.41
C GLU A 107 19.47 5.49 5.19
N GLN A 108 18.42 5.46 6.01
CA GLN A 108 17.46 4.36 6.03
C GLN A 108 16.10 4.82 5.54
N VAL A 109 15.51 4.05 4.62
CA VAL A 109 14.15 4.28 4.17
C VAL A 109 13.25 3.22 4.77
N THR A 110 12.13 3.63 5.33
CA THR A 110 11.19 2.74 6.00
C THR A 110 9.76 3.12 5.66
N LEU A 111 8.87 2.16 5.82
CA LEU A 111 7.42 2.32 5.70
C LEU A 111 6.82 2.19 7.10
N LYS A 112 6.20 3.25 7.58
CA LYS A 112 5.62 3.30 8.93
C LYS A 112 4.44 4.26 8.95
N LYS A 113 3.65 4.18 10.01
CA LYS A 113 2.66 5.21 10.31
C LYS A 113 3.36 6.42 10.93
N PHE A 114 2.88 7.59 10.57
CA PHE A 114 3.48 8.86 10.94
C PHE A 114 2.64 9.56 12.00
N TYR A 115 3.29 10.01 13.06
CA TYR A 115 2.64 10.80 14.11
C TYR A 115 3.54 11.95 14.54
N ILE A 116 2.95 13.14 14.64
CA ILE A 116 3.63 14.31 15.15
C ILE A 116 3.46 14.31 16.66
N GLU A 117 4.58 14.30 17.38
CA GLU A 117 4.62 14.37 18.81
C GLU A 117 5.07 15.77 19.25
N ALA A 118 4.97 16.06 20.58
CA ALA A 118 5.35 17.36 21.11
C ALA A 118 6.81 17.73 20.80
N ASP A 119 7.70 16.73 20.87
CA ASP A 119 9.14 16.95 20.74
C ASP A 119 9.75 16.34 19.50
N GLY A 120 8.94 15.87 18.55
CA GLY A 120 9.48 15.25 17.36
C GLY A 120 8.45 14.41 16.59
N ILE A 121 8.93 13.33 16.02
CA ILE A 121 8.16 12.45 15.16
C ILE A 121 8.22 11.03 15.72
N ARG A 122 7.06 10.37 15.75
CA ARG A 122 6.99 8.94 16.02
C ARG A 122 6.64 8.21 14.73
N LEU A 123 7.50 7.29 14.33
CA LEU A 123 7.24 6.36 13.25
C LEU A 123 6.81 5.04 13.86
N GLN A 124 5.54 4.69 13.64
CA GLN A 124 4.89 3.58 14.30
C GLN A 124 4.72 2.40 13.33
N PRO A 125 5.33 1.24 13.62
CA PRO A 125 4.98 0.03 12.88
C PRO A 125 3.53 -0.36 13.18
N ALA A 126 2.83 -0.87 12.19
CA ALA A 126 1.54 -1.51 12.38
C ALA A 126 1.75 -3.00 12.63
N ASN A 127 2.53 -3.31 13.63
CA ASN A 127 2.91 -4.65 14.03
C ASN A 127 3.22 -4.64 15.53
N PRO A 128 2.49 -5.40 16.37
CA PRO A 128 2.67 -5.36 17.81
C PRO A 128 4.03 -5.89 18.27
N ASP A 129 4.72 -6.64 17.42
CA ASP A 129 6.04 -7.18 17.74
C ASP A 129 7.19 -6.21 17.47
N MET A 130 6.87 -5.03 16.95
CA MET A 130 7.87 -4.03 16.59
C MET A 130 7.70 -2.74 17.39
N GLU A 131 8.80 -2.19 17.82
CA GLU A 131 8.83 -0.96 18.60
C GLU A 131 8.72 0.28 17.71
N PRO A 132 8.09 1.35 18.21
CA PRO A 132 8.08 2.61 17.49
C PRO A 132 9.46 3.27 17.49
N ILE A 133 9.69 4.08 16.46
CA ILE A 133 10.92 4.86 16.32
C ILE A 133 10.61 6.30 16.67
N ILE A 134 11.28 6.83 17.68
CA ILE A 134 11.11 8.22 18.12
C ILE A 134 12.28 9.03 17.61
N LEU A 135 11.98 10.08 16.86
CA LEU A 135 12.98 10.86 16.16
C LEU A 135 12.74 12.36 16.35
N LYS A 136 13.80 13.13 16.22
CA LYS A 136 13.69 14.58 16.12
C LYS A 136 13.25 14.97 14.71
N ASN A 137 12.69 16.15 14.58
CA ASN A 137 12.19 16.62 13.28
C ASN A 137 13.27 16.60 12.20
N GLU A 138 14.49 16.96 12.55
CA GLU A 138 15.61 17.00 11.60
C GLU A 138 16.13 15.63 11.20
N GLU A 139 15.74 14.58 11.90
CA GLU A 139 16.20 13.22 11.62
C GLU A 139 15.31 12.49 10.61
N VAL A 140 14.15 13.05 10.28
CA VAL A 140 13.15 12.41 9.43
C VAL A 140 12.82 13.29 8.24
N GLN A 141 12.81 12.67 7.06
CA GLN A 141 12.28 13.30 5.85
C GLN A 141 11.16 12.42 5.29
N VAL A 142 9.99 12.99 5.09
CA VAL A 142 8.90 12.30 4.39
C VAL A 142 9.21 12.28 2.91
N LEU A 143 9.21 11.09 2.32
CA LEU A 143 9.42 10.91 0.90
C LEU A 143 8.11 10.71 0.13
N GLY A 144 7.05 10.39 0.83
CA GLY A 144 5.75 10.21 0.23
C GLY A 144 4.75 9.56 1.17
N ILE A 145 3.51 9.58 0.74
CA ILE A 145 2.37 9.03 1.46
C ILE A 145 1.82 7.85 0.66
N VAL A 146 1.52 6.75 1.34
CA VAL A 146 0.90 5.59 0.71
C VAL A 146 -0.54 5.95 0.36
N SER A 147 -0.86 5.91 -0.93
CA SER A 147 -2.21 6.22 -1.43
C SER A 147 -2.97 4.98 -1.88
N GLY A 148 -2.30 3.86 -2.02
CA GLY A 148 -2.93 2.61 -2.42
C GLY A 148 -2.02 1.41 -2.27
N VAL A 149 -2.63 0.24 -2.31
CA VAL A 149 -1.94 -1.05 -2.23
C VAL A 149 -2.49 -1.95 -3.32
N ILE A 150 -1.60 -2.63 -4.01
CA ILE A 150 -1.97 -3.62 -5.02
C ILE A 150 -1.40 -4.97 -4.59
N ARG A 151 -2.26 -5.97 -4.60
CA ARG A 151 -1.90 -7.35 -4.26
C ARG A 151 -2.52 -8.30 -5.27
N ASN A 152 -1.69 -9.20 -5.78
CA ASN A 152 -2.17 -10.27 -6.63
C ASN A 152 -2.30 -11.55 -5.83
N PHE A 153 -3.39 -12.24 -6.03
CA PHE A 153 -3.57 -13.60 -5.53
C PHE A 153 -3.31 -14.59 -6.66
N GLU A 154 -2.52 -15.56 -6.37
CA GLU A 154 -2.24 -16.64 -7.32
C GLU A 154 -3.05 -17.89 -6.99
#